data_c7c8bae7545323c6deaed240350806c3
#
_entry.id   c7c8bae7545323c6deaed240350806c3
#
_cell.length_a   1.000
_cell.length_b   1.000
_cell.length_c   1.000
_cell.angle_alpha   90.00
_cell.angle_beta   90.00
_cell.angle_gamma   90.00
#
_symmetry.space_group_name_H-M   'P 1'
#
loop_
_entity.id
_entity.type
_entity.pdbx_description
1 polymer ?
#
loop_
_entity_poly.entity_id
_entity_poly.type
_entity_poly.pdbx_seq_one_letter_code
_entity_poly.pdbx_strand_id
1 'polypeptide(L)'
;MIQKKVTDFFALEGNYPDLDGEGAAARLSAAIRCKTINYFDHSRTDYTEFDKLHAHIKASYPNIMRVGTFERIGHHAVLITIPGSDASLRPCLYMSHQDVVPVVEGTEQDWTHPAFSGDIADGYIWGRGTLDIKEQVFGVLEAAEYLLAHGKSFARTAYLAFGDDEETINLGALAIAEHLKAQGVTLEFVLDEGGCKIEPGTAFGAPETAISSVQLMEKGYADLEFSVHSIGGHSSRPFGGTSLARLSGAIADITRAPFSVHLNSAMTGAFETLAPYITEEPLKTLVQDVAGNADAIAACCMGSPDLFPFVTTPLSLIHISEPTSHAQISY
;
A
#
# COMPACT_ATOMS: atom_id res chain seq x y z
N MET A 1 13.21 26.34 7.87
CA MET A 1 12.90 26.09 9.28
C MET A 1 12.20 24.73 9.47
N ILE A 2 11.26 24.34 8.62
CA ILE A 2 10.58 23.03 8.65
C ILE A 2 11.57 21.88 8.42
N GLN A 3 12.45 22.00 7.43
CA GLN A 3 13.46 21.00 7.10
C GLN A 3 14.41 20.67 8.27
N LYS A 4 14.72 21.66 9.12
CA LYS A 4 15.55 21.45 10.32
C LYS A 4 14.80 20.71 11.43
N LYS A 5 13.47 20.96 11.59
CA LYS A 5 12.63 20.24 12.56
C LYS A 5 12.38 18.79 12.15
N VAL A 6 12.25 18.54 10.86
CA VAL A 6 12.08 17.18 10.31
C VAL A 6 13.36 16.36 10.51
N THR A 7 14.53 16.94 10.20
CA THR A 7 15.82 16.29 10.47
C THR A 7 16.06 16.03 11.96
N ASP A 8 15.66 16.95 12.84
CA ASP A 8 15.76 16.75 14.30
C ASP A 8 14.84 15.64 14.81
N PHE A 9 13.69 15.43 14.16
CA PHE A 9 12.75 14.35 14.50
C PHE A 9 13.27 12.96 14.10
N PHE A 10 13.99 12.86 12.98
CA PHE A 10 14.64 11.62 12.52
C PHE A 10 16.04 11.39 13.12
N ALA A 11 16.58 12.33 13.90
CA ALA A 11 17.80 12.11 14.65
C ALA A 11 17.56 11.15 15.83
N LEU A 12 17.27 9.88 15.49
CA LEU A 12 17.29 8.75 16.42
C LEU A 12 18.73 8.40 16.86
N GLU A 13 19.70 9.23 16.48
CA GLU A 13 21.10 9.15 16.92
C GLU A 13 21.14 9.10 18.44
N GLY A 14 21.52 7.94 18.96
CA GLY A 14 21.68 7.70 20.38
C GLY A 14 20.69 6.71 21.02
N ASN A 15 19.54 6.43 20.39
CA ASN A 15 18.59 5.45 20.93
C ASN A 15 18.95 4.00 20.56
N TYR A 16 19.62 3.81 19.41
CA TYR A 16 20.01 2.52 18.86
C TYR A 16 21.43 2.60 18.28
N PRO A 17 22.48 2.84 19.12
CA PRO A 17 23.84 3.18 18.66
C PRO A 17 24.55 2.03 17.94
N ASP A 18 24.09 0.82 18.12
CA ASP A 18 24.63 -0.42 17.57
C ASP A 18 23.71 -1.08 16.54
N LEU A 19 22.74 -0.33 16.01
CA LEU A 19 21.93 -0.79 14.88
C LEU A 19 22.82 -0.91 13.63
N ASP A 20 22.91 -2.14 13.08
CA ASP A 20 23.66 -2.45 11.86
C ASP A 20 22.93 -1.95 10.61
N GLY A 21 22.98 -0.66 10.36
CA GLY A 21 22.32 -0.05 9.20
C GLY A 21 22.88 -0.51 7.86
N GLU A 22 24.20 -0.76 7.77
CA GLU A 22 24.82 -1.28 6.53
C GLU A 22 24.37 -2.71 6.27
N GLY A 23 24.33 -3.56 7.30
CA GLY A 23 23.83 -4.91 7.18
C GLY A 23 22.33 -4.95 6.83
N ALA A 24 21.51 -4.08 7.43
CA ALA A 24 20.11 -3.95 7.09
C ALA A 24 19.92 -3.56 5.61
N ALA A 25 20.67 -2.57 5.12
CA ALA A 25 20.66 -2.18 3.73
C ALA A 25 21.10 -3.33 2.80
N ALA A 26 22.12 -4.09 3.18
CA ALA A 26 22.57 -5.25 2.40
C ALA A 26 21.52 -6.37 2.36
N ARG A 27 20.80 -6.62 3.45
CA ARG A 27 19.72 -7.61 3.51
C ARG A 27 18.55 -7.20 2.63
N LEU A 28 18.11 -5.94 2.67
CA LEU A 28 17.06 -5.43 1.77
C LEU A 28 17.54 -5.47 0.32
N SER A 29 18.75 -5.05 0.01
CA SER A 29 19.34 -5.16 -1.33
C SER A 29 19.30 -6.59 -1.87
N ALA A 30 19.60 -7.59 -1.05
CA ALA A 30 19.52 -8.98 -1.44
C ALA A 30 18.07 -9.43 -1.70
N ALA A 31 17.10 -8.91 -0.93
CA ALA A 31 15.68 -9.18 -1.13
C ALA A 31 15.13 -8.57 -2.42
N ILE A 32 15.62 -7.40 -2.82
CA ILE A 32 15.23 -6.78 -4.11
C ILE A 32 15.63 -7.65 -5.30
N ARG A 33 16.72 -8.41 -5.19
CA ARG A 33 17.16 -9.34 -6.22
C ARG A 33 16.26 -10.58 -6.37
N CYS A 34 15.42 -10.88 -5.38
CA CYS A 34 14.38 -11.89 -5.50
C CYS A 34 13.20 -11.28 -6.28
N LYS A 35 12.99 -11.77 -7.50
CA LYS A 35 11.98 -11.22 -8.43
C LYS A 35 10.60 -11.79 -8.11
N THR A 36 10.07 -11.45 -6.95
CA THR A 36 8.76 -11.93 -6.48
C THR A 36 7.60 -11.24 -7.20
N ILE A 37 7.66 -11.26 -8.55
CA ILE A 37 6.62 -10.64 -9.38
C ILE A 37 5.37 -11.51 -9.31
N ASN A 38 4.24 -10.90 -8.95
CA ASN A 38 2.95 -11.56 -9.00
C ASN A 38 2.13 -11.08 -10.21
N TYR A 39 1.25 -11.94 -10.68
CA TYR A 39 0.35 -11.69 -11.81
C TYR A 39 -1.05 -12.15 -11.45
N PHE A 40 -2.09 -11.49 -11.98
CA PHE A 40 -3.47 -11.98 -11.87
C PHE A 40 -3.63 -13.43 -12.37
N ASP A 41 -2.89 -13.80 -13.41
CA ASP A 41 -2.73 -15.20 -13.82
C ASP A 41 -1.55 -15.81 -13.05
N HIS A 42 -1.82 -16.43 -11.92
CA HIS A 42 -0.82 -17.04 -11.03
C HIS A 42 0.02 -18.14 -11.72
N SER A 43 -0.41 -18.67 -12.87
CA SER A 43 0.42 -19.61 -13.63
C SER A 43 1.70 -18.97 -14.21
N ARG A 44 1.75 -17.65 -14.28
CA ARG A 44 2.91 -16.85 -14.71
C ARG A 44 3.84 -16.49 -13.56
N THR A 45 3.41 -16.65 -12.32
CA THR A 45 4.19 -16.29 -11.13
C THR A 45 5.28 -17.34 -10.88
N ASP A 46 6.52 -16.88 -10.79
CA ASP A 46 7.65 -17.76 -10.44
C ASP A 46 7.80 -17.84 -8.91
N TYR A 47 7.15 -18.80 -8.32
CA TYR A 47 7.20 -19.01 -6.88
C TYR A 47 8.58 -19.43 -6.35
N THR A 48 9.53 -19.83 -7.21
CA THR A 48 10.90 -20.08 -6.77
C THR A 48 11.62 -18.83 -6.29
N GLU A 49 11.21 -17.66 -6.76
CA GLU A 49 11.72 -16.37 -6.29
C GLU A 49 11.24 -16.06 -4.85
N PHE A 50 10.00 -16.46 -4.51
CA PHE A 50 9.50 -16.38 -3.13
C PHE A 50 10.25 -17.37 -2.22
N ASP A 51 10.52 -18.59 -2.67
CA ASP A 51 11.32 -19.55 -1.91
C ASP A 51 12.73 -19.01 -1.62
N LYS A 52 13.37 -18.32 -2.59
CA LYS A 52 14.66 -17.63 -2.38
C LYS A 52 14.55 -16.53 -1.32
N LEU A 53 13.51 -15.71 -1.38
CA LEU A 53 13.25 -14.66 -0.40
C LEU A 53 13.04 -15.25 1.01
N HIS A 54 12.25 -16.33 1.14
CA HIS A 54 12.03 -17.02 2.41
C HIS A 54 13.32 -17.61 2.98
N ALA A 55 14.16 -18.21 2.12
CA ALA A 55 15.47 -18.70 2.55
C ALA A 55 16.37 -17.57 3.03
N HIS A 56 16.36 -16.42 2.33
CA HIS A 56 17.11 -15.24 2.71
C HIS A 56 16.62 -14.67 4.07
N ILE A 57 15.32 -14.55 4.28
CA ILE A 57 14.74 -14.11 5.57
C ILE A 57 15.19 -15.04 6.71
N LYS A 58 15.07 -16.36 6.53
CA LYS A 58 15.46 -17.33 7.58
C LYS A 58 16.95 -17.25 7.91
N ALA A 59 17.80 -17.05 6.91
CA ALA A 59 19.24 -16.93 7.11
C ALA A 59 19.65 -15.61 7.77
N SER A 60 18.90 -14.53 7.52
CA SER A 60 19.21 -13.18 7.97
C SER A 60 18.81 -12.90 9.42
N TYR A 61 17.78 -13.60 9.95
CA TYR A 61 17.16 -13.27 11.24
C TYR A 61 17.17 -14.47 12.22
N PRO A 62 18.34 -14.92 12.70
CA PRO A 62 18.50 -16.12 13.51
C PRO A 62 17.82 -16.03 14.88
N ASN A 63 17.72 -14.85 15.51
CA ASN A 63 17.03 -14.73 16.79
C ASN A 63 15.51 -14.87 16.65
N ILE A 64 14.93 -14.30 15.59
CA ILE A 64 13.51 -14.53 15.25
C ILE A 64 13.28 -16.01 15.00
N MET A 65 14.11 -16.67 14.19
CA MET A 65 13.98 -18.10 13.88
C MET A 65 14.16 -19.00 15.10
N ARG A 66 14.93 -18.55 16.10
CA ARG A 66 15.16 -19.30 17.34
C ARG A 66 13.97 -19.29 18.29
N VAL A 67 13.24 -18.17 18.36
CA VAL A 67 12.13 -18.01 19.34
C VAL A 67 10.75 -18.11 18.70
N GLY A 68 10.64 -17.83 17.42
CA GLY A 68 9.39 -17.81 16.67
C GLY A 68 9.17 -19.07 15.83
N THR A 69 7.99 -19.14 15.25
CA THR A 69 7.65 -20.13 14.21
C THR A 69 7.48 -19.40 12.89
N PHE A 70 8.01 -19.98 11.81
CA PHE A 70 7.87 -19.50 10.45
C PHE A 70 6.96 -20.45 9.68
N GLU A 71 5.79 -20.00 9.29
CA GLU A 71 4.79 -20.79 8.58
C GLU A 71 4.52 -20.19 7.20
N ARG A 72 4.37 -21.03 6.20
CA ARG A 72 3.87 -20.65 4.89
C ARG A 72 2.37 -20.93 4.85
N ILE A 73 1.59 -19.91 4.56
CA ILE A 73 0.13 -19.96 4.50
C ILE A 73 -0.30 -19.79 3.05
N GLY A 74 -1.30 -20.53 2.61
CA GLY A 74 -1.77 -20.48 1.21
C GLY A 74 -0.67 -20.88 0.22
N HIS A 75 -0.42 -20.06 -0.77
CA HIS A 75 0.64 -20.30 -1.76
C HIS A 75 2.02 -19.98 -1.16
N HIS A 76 2.33 -18.71 -0.95
CA HIS A 76 3.63 -18.27 -0.42
C HIS A 76 3.54 -17.11 0.60
N ALA A 77 2.34 -16.81 1.09
CA ALA A 77 2.23 -15.89 2.22
C ALA A 77 2.95 -16.45 3.45
N VAL A 78 3.54 -15.58 4.25
CA VAL A 78 4.34 -15.94 5.42
C VAL A 78 3.69 -15.40 6.67
N LEU A 79 3.60 -16.25 7.69
CA LEU A 79 3.24 -15.87 9.05
C LEU A 79 4.39 -16.26 9.99
N ILE A 80 5.01 -15.27 10.62
CA ILE A 80 5.99 -15.50 11.68
C ILE A 80 5.33 -15.16 13.01
N THR A 81 5.27 -16.13 13.91
CA THR A 81 4.69 -15.94 15.24
C THR A 81 5.83 -15.84 16.27
N ILE A 82 5.95 -14.69 16.91
CA ILE A 82 6.87 -14.48 18.05
C ILE A 82 6.04 -14.52 19.33
N PRO A 83 6.19 -15.54 20.18
CA PRO A 83 5.36 -15.69 21.36
C PRO A 83 5.61 -14.58 22.39
N GLY A 84 4.55 -14.07 22.99
CA GLY A 84 4.59 -13.14 24.11
C GLY A 84 4.76 -13.86 25.44
N SER A 85 5.28 -13.15 26.43
CA SER A 85 5.43 -13.65 27.80
C SER A 85 4.15 -13.59 28.64
N ASP A 86 3.15 -12.81 28.20
CA ASP A 86 1.86 -12.60 28.87
C ASP A 86 0.70 -13.00 27.93
N ALA A 87 0.15 -14.18 28.17
CA ALA A 87 -0.96 -14.71 27.38
C ALA A 87 -2.31 -13.99 27.63
N SER A 88 -2.40 -13.11 28.64
CA SER A 88 -3.60 -12.31 28.89
C SER A 88 -3.72 -11.12 27.95
N LEU A 89 -2.62 -10.72 27.31
CA LEU A 89 -2.58 -9.62 26.36
C LEU A 89 -3.00 -10.12 24.97
N ARG A 90 -3.91 -9.38 24.35
CA ARG A 90 -4.25 -9.65 22.96
C ARG A 90 -3.02 -9.44 22.08
N PRO A 91 -2.76 -10.32 21.10
CA PRO A 91 -1.61 -10.20 20.21
C PRO A 91 -1.75 -9.00 19.27
N CYS A 92 -0.62 -8.57 18.71
CA CYS A 92 -0.57 -7.59 17.63
C CYS A 92 -0.10 -8.25 16.33
N LEU A 93 -0.44 -7.63 15.21
CA LEU A 93 -0.02 -8.08 13.89
C LEU A 93 0.62 -6.92 13.13
N TYR A 94 1.80 -7.17 12.59
CA TYR A 94 2.52 -6.30 11.68
C TYR A 94 2.46 -6.94 10.29
N MET A 95 1.88 -6.23 9.34
CA MET A 95 1.56 -6.74 8.04
C MET A 95 2.34 -5.99 6.96
N SER A 96 2.64 -6.66 5.87
CA SER A 96 3.26 -6.12 4.67
C SER A 96 3.13 -7.15 3.54
N HIS A 97 3.65 -6.87 2.34
CA HIS A 97 3.67 -7.86 1.27
C HIS A 97 5.05 -8.08 0.67
N GLN A 98 5.23 -9.25 0.05
CA GLN A 98 6.49 -9.71 -0.50
C GLN A 98 6.54 -9.56 -2.01
N ASP A 99 5.37 -9.58 -2.64
CA ASP A 99 5.23 -9.50 -4.08
C ASP A 99 5.45 -8.08 -4.59
N VAL A 100 5.61 -7.98 -5.87
CA VAL A 100 5.81 -6.73 -6.59
C VAL A 100 5.16 -6.79 -7.95
N VAL A 101 4.74 -5.64 -8.47
CA VAL A 101 4.27 -5.52 -9.85
C VAL A 101 5.42 -5.74 -10.85
N PRO A 102 5.12 -6.23 -12.07
CA PRO A 102 6.12 -6.35 -13.13
C PRO A 102 6.67 -4.99 -13.57
N VAL A 103 7.83 -5.01 -14.20
CA VAL A 103 8.31 -3.87 -14.99
C VAL A 103 7.49 -3.84 -16.27
N VAL A 104 7.02 -2.66 -16.66
CA VAL A 104 6.29 -2.49 -17.92
C VAL A 104 7.23 -2.80 -19.08
N GLU A 105 6.82 -3.73 -19.94
CA GLU A 105 7.61 -4.16 -21.09
C GLU A 105 8.00 -2.97 -21.98
N GLY A 106 9.28 -2.88 -22.32
CA GLY A 106 9.85 -1.81 -23.12
C GLY A 106 10.28 -0.57 -22.32
N THR A 107 10.10 -0.54 -21.00
CA THR A 107 10.57 0.55 -20.12
C THR A 107 11.80 0.21 -19.29
N GLU A 108 12.44 -0.93 -19.54
CA GLU A 108 13.60 -1.39 -18.79
C GLU A 108 14.79 -0.42 -18.90
N GLN A 109 14.86 0.31 -20.01
CA GLN A 109 15.90 1.30 -20.26
C GLN A 109 15.68 2.62 -19.49
N ASP A 110 14.48 2.86 -18.98
CA ASP A 110 14.12 4.08 -18.26
C ASP A 110 14.58 4.05 -16.80
N TRP A 111 15.00 2.88 -16.33
CA TRP A 111 15.50 2.69 -14.98
C TRP A 111 16.96 3.15 -14.86
N THR A 112 17.25 4.04 -13.90
CA THR A 112 18.63 4.49 -13.59
C THR A 112 19.51 3.33 -13.19
N HIS A 113 18.99 2.38 -12.42
CA HIS A 113 19.58 1.09 -12.10
C HIS A 113 18.64 -0.02 -12.54
N PRO A 114 19.10 -1.20 -12.96
CA PRO A 114 18.20 -2.29 -13.33
C PRO A 114 17.18 -2.60 -12.23
N ALA A 115 15.92 -2.76 -12.58
CA ALA A 115 14.80 -2.84 -11.65
C ALA A 115 14.94 -3.88 -10.53
N PHE A 116 15.73 -4.93 -10.73
CA PHE A 116 15.99 -5.97 -9.73
C PHE A 116 17.48 -6.11 -9.37
N SER A 117 18.27 -5.04 -9.54
CA SER A 117 19.69 -5.06 -9.18
C SER A 117 19.92 -5.02 -7.66
N GLY A 118 19.06 -4.32 -6.94
CA GLY A 118 19.26 -4.03 -5.52
C GLY A 118 20.52 -3.19 -5.26
N ASP A 119 20.93 -2.37 -6.22
CA ASP A 119 22.15 -1.55 -6.09
C ASP A 119 22.04 -0.59 -4.91
N ILE A 120 23.11 -0.52 -4.12
CA ILE A 120 23.26 0.49 -3.07
C ILE A 120 24.18 1.56 -3.63
N ALA A 121 23.62 2.67 -4.04
CA ALA A 121 24.34 3.77 -4.68
C ALA A 121 23.72 5.11 -4.34
N ASP A 122 24.53 6.17 -4.28
CA ASP A 122 24.10 7.56 -4.04
C ASP A 122 23.27 7.77 -2.76
N GLY A 123 23.45 6.91 -1.76
CA GLY A 123 22.69 6.94 -0.50
C GLY A 123 21.32 6.26 -0.57
N TYR A 124 21.01 5.54 -1.64
CA TYR A 124 19.75 4.84 -1.86
C TYR A 124 19.95 3.35 -2.15
N ILE A 125 18.91 2.57 -1.91
CA ILE A 125 18.76 1.20 -2.40
C ILE A 125 17.82 1.26 -3.60
N TRP A 126 18.30 0.84 -4.77
CA TRP A 126 17.59 0.96 -6.04
C TRP A 126 16.90 -0.35 -6.41
N GLY A 127 15.63 -0.27 -6.77
CA GLY A 127 14.94 -1.40 -7.37
C GLY A 127 13.42 -1.43 -7.16
N ARG A 128 12.76 -2.28 -7.93
CA ARG A 128 11.34 -2.59 -7.81
C ARG A 128 11.09 -3.26 -6.45
N GLY A 129 10.08 -2.78 -5.70
CA GLY A 129 9.73 -3.30 -4.38
C GLY A 129 10.56 -2.70 -3.25
N THR A 130 11.46 -1.72 -3.51
CA THR A 130 12.22 -1.06 -2.45
C THR A 130 11.32 -0.19 -1.58
N LEU A 131 10.35 0.55 -2.15
CA LEU A 131 9.39 1.38 -1.42
C LEU A 131 8.02 0.74 -1.28
N ASP A 132 7.68 -0.19 -2.16
CA ASP A 132 6.42 -0.89 -2.22
C ASP A 132 6.71 -2.39 -2.40
N ILE A 133 6.83 -3.22 -1.28
CA ILE A 133 7.01 -2.68 0.08
C ILE A 133 7.96 -3.58 0.88
N LYS A 134 8.99 -4.13 0.20
CA LYS A 134 9.99 -4.98 0.89
C LYS A 134 10.75 -4.23 1.98
N GLU A 135 10.83 -2.89 1.90
CA GLU A 135 11.46 -2.09 2.95
C GLU A 135 10.71 -2.26 4.29
N GLN A 136 9.38 -2.32 4.28
CA GLN A 136 8.60 -2.56 5.49
C GLN A 136 8.74 -4.00 5.98
N VAL A 137 8.74 -5.00 5.07
CA VAL A 137 9.03 -6.40 5.43
C VAL A 137 10.32 -6.49 6.21
N PHE A 138 11.40 -5.91 5.65
CA PHE A 138 12.73 -5.96 6.27
C PHE A 138 12.83 -5.05 7.47
N GLY A 139 12.20 -3.88 7.48
CA GLY A 139 12.16 -2.96 8.63
C GLY A 139 11.53 -3.61 9.87
N VAL A 140 10.42 -4.31 9.71
CA VAL A 140 9.77 -5.06 10.80
C VAL A 140 10.66 -6.20 11.29
N LEU A 141 11.29 -6.94 10.38
CA LEU A 141 12.22 -8.03 10.73
C LEU A 141 13.47 -7.50 11.43
N GLU A 142 14.09 -6.40 10.95
CA GLU A 142 15.24 -5.76 11.60
C GLU A 142 14.90 -5.30 13.02
N ALA A 143 13.76 -4.66 13.20
CA ALA A 143 13.34 -4.20 14.52
C ALA A 143 13.13 -5.37 15.50
N ALA A 144 12.47 -6.44 15.07
CA ALA A 144 12.24 -7.63 15.90
C ALA A 144 13.56 -8.35 16.21
N GLU A 145 14.43 -8.54 15.22
CA GLU A 145 15.76 -9.18 15.39
C GLU A 145 16.62 -8.39 16.35
N TYR A 146 16.67 -7.05 16.19
CA TYR A 146 17.43 -6.15 17.05
C TYR A 146 16.99 -6.30 18.52
N LEU A 147 15.70 -6.23 18.79
CA LEU A 147 15.17 -6.37 20.15
C LEU A 147 15.52 -7.73 20.76
N LEU A 148 15.37 -8.81 20.02
CA LEU A 148 15.66 -10.16 20.47
C LEU A 148 17.18 -10.38 20.68
N ALA A 149 18.03 -9.82 19.82
CA ALA A 149 19.47 -9.87 19.96
C ALA A 149 19.96 -9.17 21.26
N HIS A 150 19.24 -8.12 21.69
CA HIS A 150 19.49 -7.39 22.94
C HIS A 150 18.80 -7.99 24.17
N GLY A 151 18.34 -9.24 24.07
CA GLY A 151 17.73 -9.95 25.19
C GLY A 151 16.35 -9.43 25.60
N LYS A 152 15.70 -8.65 24.73
CA LYS A 152 14.32 -8.23 24.96
C LYS A 152 13.36 -9.36 24.62
N SER A 153 12.25 -9.42 25.32
CA SER A 153 11.13 -10.31 25.02
C SER A 153 9.88 -9.48 24.74
N PHE A 154 8.99 -10.02 23.95
CA PHE A 154 7.70 -9.38 23.69
C PHE A 154 6.74 -9.71 24.84
N ALA A 155 6.03 -8.69 25.34
CA ALA A 155 5.00 -8.93 26.35
C ALA A 155 3.80 -9.65 25.73
N ARG A 156 3.30 -9.14 24.59
CA ARG A 156 2.24 -9.78 23.81
C ARG A 156 2.80 -10.57 22.63
N THR A 157 2.10 -11.59 22.20
CA THR A 157 2.44 -12.28 20.94
C THR A 157 2.43 -11.31 19.77
N ALA A 158 3.46 -11.33 18.97
CA ALA A 158 3.56 -10.55 17.74
C ALA A 158 3.49 -11.50 16.54
N TYR A 159 2.57 -11.20 15.64
CA TYR A 159 2.48 -11.81 14.32
C TYR A 159 3.13 -10.88 13.30
N LEU A 160 4.06 -11.43 12.49
CA LEU A 160 4.62 -10.75 11.33
C LEU A 160 4.03 -11.46 10.12
N ALA A 161 3.18 -10.77 9.38
CA ALA A 161 2.38 -11.34 8.30
C ALA A 161 2.76 -10.71 6.98
N PHE A 162 3.23 -11.52 6.02
CA PHE A 162 3.69 -11.03 4.72
C PHE A 162 2.91 -11.70 3.60
N GLY A 163 2.02 -10.95 2.95
CA GLY A 163 1.25 -11.37 1.79
C GLY A 163 2.14 -11.71 0.60
N ASP A 164 1.64 -12.52 -0.33
CA ASP A 164 2.38 -12.94 -1.53
C ASP A 164 1.70 -12.53 -2.84
N ASP A 165 0.55 -11.85 -2.76
CA ASP A 165 -0.27 -11.46 -3.92
C ASP A 165 -1.09 -10.18 -3.67
N GLU A 166 -0.56 -9.25 -2.88
CA GLU A 166 -1.22 -7.97 -2.54
C GLU A 166 -1.49 -7.15 -3.80
N GLU A 167 -0.51 -7.06 -4.67
CA GLU A 167 -0.53 -6.31 -5.94
C GLU A 167 -1.52 -6.88 -6.99
N THR A 168 -2.24 -7.95 -6.64
CA THR A 168 -3.17 -8.62 -7.53
C THR A 168 -4.52 -8.90 -6.86
N ILE A 169 -4.72 -10.05 -6.25
CA ILE A 169 -6.01 -10.50 -5.71
C ILE A 169 -6.03 -10.66 -4.19
N ASN A 170 -4.91 -10.49 -3.54
CA ASN A 170 -4.73 -10.44 -2.07
C ASN A 170 -5.29 -11.67 -1.32
N LEU A 171 -5.15 -12.87 -1.90
CA LEU A 171 -5.58 -14.11 -1.24
C LEU A 171 -4.63 -14.53 -0.12
N GLY A 172 -3.36 -14.14 -0.17
CA GLY A 172 -2.37 -14.45 0.85
C GLY A 172 -2.74 -13.83 2.20
N ALA A 173 -3.10 -12.56 2.22
CA ALA A 173 -3.55 -11.88 3.43
C ALA A 173 -4.88 -12.45 3.94
N LEU A 174 -5.81 -12.76 3.04
CA LEU A 174 -7.07 -13.44 3.40
C LEU A 174 -6.82 -14.79 4.05
N ALA A 175 -5.92 -15.60 3.48
CA ALA A 175 -5.57 -16.92 4.03
C ALA A 175 -4.96 -16.80 5.44
N ILE A 176 -4.10 -15.83 5.70
CA ILE A 176 -3.56 -15.54 7.03
C ILE A 176 -4.68 -15.15 7.99
N ALA A 177 -5.60 -14.26 7.56
CA ALA A 177 -6.72 -13.83 8.39
C ALA A 177 -7.64 -15.01 8.76
N GLU A 178 -7.96 -15.89 7.82
CA GLU A 178 -8.74 -17.09 8.06
C GLU A 178 -8.03 -18.08 8.99
N HIS A 179 -6.71 -18.26 8.83
CA HIS A 179 -5.89 -19.09 9.68
C HIS A 179 -5.91 -18.61 11.14
N LEU A 180 -5.69 -17.32 11.37
CA LEU A 180 -5.74 -16.73 12.72
C LEU A 180 -7.15 -16.77 13.31
N LYS A 181 -8.18 -16.53 12.52
CA LYS A 181 -9.58 -16.65 12.93
C LYS A 181 -9.95 -18.06 13.34
N ALA A 182 -9.49 -19.07 12.60
CA ALA A 182 -9.71 -20.47 12.94
C ALA A 182 -9.07 -20.89 14.29
N GLN A 183 -8.00 -20.20 14.68
CA GLN A 183 -7.34 -20.36 15.99
C GLN A 183 -8.02 -19.54 17.10
N GLY A 184 -9.07 -18.77 16.80
CA GLY A 184 -9.77 -17.91 17.76
C GLY A 184 -8.96 -16.67 18.16
N VAL A 185 -7.99 -16.24 17.35
CA VAL A 185 -7.17 -15.07 17.63
C VAL A 185 -7.99 -13.81 17.49
N THR A 186 -7.93 -12.94 18.52
CA THR A 186 -8.44 -11.56 18.48
C THR A 186 -7.29 -10.61 18.68
N LEU A 187 -7.02 -9.78 17.68
CA LEU A 187 -5.89 -8.86 17.69
C LEU A 187 -6.19 -7.60 18.51
N GLU A 188 -5.17 -7.00 19.09
CA GLU A 188 -5.22 -5.67 19.71
C GLU A 188 -5.21 -4.58 18.62
N PHE A 189 -4.29 -4.74 17.66
CA PHE A 189 -4.20 -3.89 16.47
C PHE A 189 -3.54 -4.65 15.32
N VAL A 190 -3.76 -4.14 14.13
CA VAL A 190 -3.03 -4.47 12.91
C VAL A 190 -2.29 -3.20 12.49
N LEU A 191 -1.00 -3.30 12.20
CA LEU A 191 -0.21 -2.28 11.52
C LEU A 191 0.13 -2.81 10.15
N ASP A 192 -0.44 -2.17 9.15
CA ASP A 192 -0.24 -2.48 7.74
C ASP A 192 0.64 -1.44 7.07
N GLU A 193 0.80 -1.53 5.77
CA GLU A 193 1.48 -0.53 4.97
C GLU A 193 0.72 0.79 4.92
N GLY A 194 1.38 1.80 4.39
CA GLY A 194 0.79 3.11 4.08
C GLY A 194 1.34 4.24 4.91
N GLY A 195 1.16 5.33 4.36
CA GLY A 195 1.37 6.72 4.55
C GLY A 195 1.82 7.30 5.87
N CYS A 196 2.82 6.80 6.52
CA CYS A 196 3.51 7.61 7.52
C CYS A 196 4.51 8.56 6.82
N LYS A 197 3.98 9.50 6.02
CA LYS A 197 4.81 10.59 5.49
C LYS A 197 4.81 11.75 6.47
N ILE A 198 5.98 12.31 6.72
CA ILE A 198 6.08 13.63 7.33
C ILE A 198 6.16 14.63 6.18
N GLU A 199 5.09 15.34 5.96
CA GLU A 199 4.96 16.30 4.87
C GLU A 199 4.58 17.68 5.41
N PRO A 200 4.91 18.76 4.67
CA PRO A 200 4.27 20.03 4.94
C PRO A 200 2.75 19.90 4.85
N GLY A 201 2.05 20.46 5.80
CA GLY A 201 0.58 20.40 5.84
C GLY A 201 -0.13 21.22 4.77
N THR A 202 0.47 21.42 3.61
CA THR A 202 -0.03 22.28 2.53
C THR A 202 -1.41 21.84 2.05
N ALA A 203 -1.64 20.53 1.91
CA ALA A 203 -2.94 20.00 1.50
C ALA A 203 -4.07 20.38 2.48
N PHE A 204 -3.73 20.50 3.76
CA PHE A 204 -4.65 20.91 4.82
C PHE A 204 -4.68 22.44 5.08
N GLY A 205 -3.99 23.24 4.27
CA GLY A 205 -3.88 24.68 4.50
C GLY A 205 -2.97 25.08 5.68
N ALA A 206 -2.03 24.20 6.07
CA ALA A 206 -1.07 24.40 7.16
C ALA A 206 0.38 24.25 6.67
N PRO A 207 0.85 25.05 5.68
CA PRO A 207 2.13 24.82 4.98
C PRO A 207 3.36 24.90 5.88
N GLU A 208 3.26 25.64 6.98
CA GLU A 208 4.37 25.80 7.94
C GLU A 208 4.42 24.69 9.01
N THR A 209 3.50 23.71 8.92
CA THR A 209 3.38 22.63 9.89
C THR A 209 3.76 21.31 9.24
N ALA A 210 4.67 20.56 9.86
CA ALA A 210 4.94 19.19 9.47
C ALA A 210 3.83 18.28 10.02
N ILE A 211 3.22 17.51 9.14
CA ILE A 211 2.14 16.57 9.47
C ILE A 211 2.64 15.15 9.25
N SER A 212 2.43 14.29 10.24
CA SER A 212 2.54 12.83 10.08
C SER A 212 1.14 12.26 10.12
N SER A 213 0.69 11.68 9.02
CA SER A 213 -0.62 11.06 8.92
C SER A 213 -0.55 9.56 9.19
N VAL A 214 -1.48 9.08 10.02
CA VAL A 214 -1.72 7.65 10.23
C VAL A 214 -3.09 7.34 9.67
N GLN A 215 -3.16 6.46 8.68
CA GLN A 215 -4.43 6.00 8.12
C GLN A 215 -5.07 5.01 9.08
N LEU A 216 -6.33 5.23 9.42
CA LEU A 216 -7.06 4.40 10.38
C LEU A 216 -7.97 3.36 9.71
N MET A 217 -8.20 3.50 8.41
CA MET A 217 -9.05 2.61 7.62
C MET A 217 -8.73 2.74 6.15
N GLU A 218 -9.08 1.71 5.41
CA GLU A 218 -9.05 1.69 3.97
C GLU A 218 -10.47 1.66 3.39
N LYS A 219 -10.65 2.25 2.20
CA LYS A 219 -11.93 2.19 1.49
C LYS A 219 -12.12 0.83 0.86
N GLY A 220 -13.39 0.42 0.72
CA GLY A 220 -13.72 -0.71 -0.12
C GLY A 220 -13.33 -0.45 -1.59
N TYR A 221 -12.84 -1.48 -2.25
CA TYR A 221 -12.44 -1.49 -3.65
C TYR A 221 -13.41 -2.36 -4.45
N ALA A 222 -13.71 -1.96 -5.67
CA ALA A 222 -14.49 -2.77 -6.61
C ALA A 222 -14.10 -2.49 -8.05
N ASP A 223 -13.86 -3.55 -8.82
CA ASP A 223 -13.79 -3.50 -10.27
C ASP A 223 -15.18 -3.67 -10.86
N LEU A 224 -15.53 -2.81 -11.80
CA LEU A 224 -16.80 -2.88 -12.53
C LEU A 224 -16.49 -3.04 -14.02
N GLU A 225 -16.96 -4.17 -14.58
CA GLU A 225 -16.92 -4.42 -16.02
C GLU A 225 -18.23 -4.00 -16.67
N PHE A 226 -18.13 -3.12 -17.66
CA PHE A 226 -19.25 -2.71 -18.50
C PHE A 226 -19.12 -3.32 -19.89
N SER A 227 -20.06 -4.15 -20.29
CA SER A 227 -20.09 -4.76 -21.62
C SER A 227 -21.32 -4.33 -22.40
N VAL A 228 -21.16 -4.09 -23.70
CA VAL A 228 -22.24 -3.81 -24.64
C VAL A 228 -22.20 -4.80 -25.79
N HIS A 229 -23.27 -5.56 -25.94
CA HIS A 229 -23.43 -6.47 -27.05
C HIS A 229 -24.24 -5.82 -28.16
N SER A 230 -23.81 -5.97 -29.41
CA SER A 230 -24.55 -5.54 -30.59
C SER A 230 -24.44 -6.56 -31.70
N ILE A 231 -25.40 -6.56 -32.60
CA ILE A 231 -25.32 -7.33 -33.84
C ILE A 231 -24.32 -6.60 -34.74
N GLY A 232 -23.30 -7.33 -35.21
CA GLY A 232 -22.32 -6.80 -36.15
C GLY A 232 -22.99 -6.31 -37.43
N GLY A 233 -22.37 -5.37 -38.13
CA GLY A 233 -22.84 -4.79 -39.36
C GLY A 233 -21.72 -4.23 -40.21
N HIS A 234 -22.02 -3.82 -41.43
CA HIS A 234 -21.06 -3.20 -42.32
C HIS A 234 -20.68 -1.81 -41.82
N SER A 235 -19.40 -1.52 -41.69
CA SER A 235 -18.87 -0.27 -41.10
C SER A 235 -19.34 1.00 -41.82
N SER A 236 -19.65 0.91 -43.15
CA SER A 236 -20.21 2.03 -43.90
C SER A 236 -21.71 2.30 -43.65
N ARG A 237 -22.39 1.46 -42.88
CA ARG A 237 -23.81 1.57 -42.58
C ARG A 237 -24.07 1.36 -41.08
N PRO A 238 -23.58 2.27 -40.21
CA PRO A 238 -23.67 2.14 -38.75
C PRO A 238 -25.08 2.51 -38.24
N PHE A 239 -26.08 1.69 -38.58
CA PHE A 239 -27.47 1.96 -38.20
C PHE A 239 -27.68 1.65 -36.70
N GLY A 240 -28.22 2.63 -35.98
CA GLY A 240 -28.49 2.51 -34.55
C GLY A 240 -27.28 2.74 -33.62
N GLY A 241 -26.17 3.21 -34.17
CA GLY A 241 -24.92 3.42 -33.43
C GLY A 241 -24.09 2.14 -33.25
N THR A 242 -22.80 2.30 -33.00
CA THR A 242 -21.90 1.18 -32.74
C THR A 242 -21.90 0.82 -31.25
N SER A 243 -21.51 -0.43 -30.90
CA SER A 243 -21.31 -0.84 -29.50
C SER A 243 -20.33 0.08 -28.78
N LEU A 244 -19.24 0.45 -29.45
CA LEU A 244 -18.27 1.38 -28.89
C LEU A 244 -18.86 2.76 -28.55
N ALA A 245 -19.69 3.33 -29.46
CA ALA A 245 -20.34 4.61 -29.19
C ALA A 245 -21.31 4.55 -28.00
N ARG A 246 -22.03 3.43 -27.87
CA ARG A 246 -22.95 3.18 -26.72
C ARG A 246 -22.19 3.02 -25.42
N LEU A 247 -21.10 2.24 -25.43
CA LEU A 247 -20.26 2.04 -24.25
C LEU A 247 -19.61 3.36 -23.82
N SER A 248 -19.05 4.12 -24.78
CA SER A 248 -18.45 5.45 -24.52
C SER A 248 -19.47 6.42 -23.91
N GLY A 249 -20.73 6.39 -24.39
CA GLY A 249 -21.80 7.18 -23.79
C GLY A 249 -22.07 6.80 -22.34
N ALA A 250 -22.23 5.52 -22.04
CA ALA A 250 -22.46 5.03 -20.68
C ALA A 250 -21.27 5.40 -19.74
N ILE A 251 -20.04 5.23 -20.20
CA ILE A 251 -18.84 5.64 -19.47
C ILE A 251 -18.85 7.14 -19.16
N ALA A 252 -19.16 7.96 -20.17
CA ALA A 252 -19.25 9.40 -20.01
C ALA A 252 -20.35 9.81 -19.01
N ASP A 253 -21.46 9.12 -18.98
CA ASP A 253 -22.53 9.39 -18.04
C ASP A 253 -22.13 9.01 -16.60
N ILE A 254 -21.47 7.86 -16.41
CA ILE A 254 -20.97 7.43 -15.09
C ILE A 254 -19.89 8.38 -14.57
N THR A 255 -18.96 8.81 -15.42
CA THR A 255 -17.88 9.74 -15.02
C THR A 255 -18.37 11.15 -14.70
N ARG A 256 -19.53 11.54 -15.23
CA ARG A 256 -20.17 12.82 -14.92
C ARG A 256 -21.12 12.75 -13.74
N ALA A 257 -21.55 11.54 -13.35
CA ALA A 257 -22.43 11.38 -12.19
C ALA A 257 -21.67 11.77 -10.93
N PRO A 258 -22.18 12.72 -10.12
CA PRO A 258 -21.50 13.11 -8.90
C PRO A 258 -21.65 11.99 -7.86
N PHE A 259 -20.52 11.49 -7.36
CA PHE A 259 -20.51 10.72 -6.12
C PHE A 259 -20.76 11.65 -4.93
N SER A 260 -21.32 11.11 -3.85
CA SER A 260 -21.52 11.89 -2.63
C SER A 260 -20.18 12.40 -2.09
N VAL A 261 -20.18 13.67 -1.70
CA VAL A 261 -19.02 14.32 -1.08
C VAL A 261 -19.38 14.58 0.37
N HIS A 262 -18.57 14.09 1.30
CA HIS A 262 -18.82 14.26 2.73
C HIS A 262 -17.54 14.14 3.53
N LEU A 263 -17.50 14.80 4.67
CA LEU A 263 -16.42 14.67 5.64
C LEU A 263 -16.73 13.49 6.55
N ASN A 264 -15.92 12.44 6.49
CA ASN A 264 -16.06 11.31 7.42
C ASN A 264 -15.47 11.64 8.81
N SER A 265 -15.69 10.78 9.80
CA SER A 265 -15.24 11.02 11.18
C SER A 265 -13.72 11.14 11.31
N ALA A 266 -12.94 10.40 10.53
CA ALA A 266 -11.48 10.48 10.55
C ALA A 266 -11.00 11.84 10.03
N MET A 267 -11.56 12.32 8.92
CA MET A 267 -11.23 13.62 8.35
C MET A 267 -11.74 14.77 9.24
N THR A 268 -12.92 14.61 9.87
CA THR A 268 -13.39 15.56 10.88
C THR A 268 -12.38 15.71 12.01
N GLY A 269 -11.94 14.59 12.62
CA GLY A 269 -10.93 14.61 13.68
C GLY A 269 -9.57 15.16 13.23
N ALA A 270 -9.17 14.91 11.99
CA ALA A 270 -7.95 15.48 11.42
C ALA A 270 -8.05 17.02 11.34
N PHE A 271 -9.14 17.57 10.81
CA PHE A 271 -9.34 19.02 10.72
C PHE A 271 -9.51 19.68 12.10
N GLU A 272 -10.19 19.04 13.05
CA GLU A 272 -10.27 19.52 14.42
C GLU A 272 -8.89 19.60 15.09
N THR A 273 -8.06 18.57 14.87
CA THR A 273 -6.69 18.51 15.41
C THR A 273 -5.78 19.54 14.77
N LEU A 274 -5.92 19.76 13.48
CA LEU A 274 -5.09 20.68 12.71
C LEU A 274 -5.56 22.13 12.75
N ALA A 275 -6.79 22.41 13.19
CA ALA A 275 -7.39 23.76 13.22
C ALA A 275 -6.45 24.85 13.76
N PRO A 276 -5.68 24.66 14.85
CA PRO A 276 -4.75 25.68 15.36
C PRO A 276 -3.58 26.01 14.42
N TYR A 277 -3.30 25.14 13.46
CA TYR A 277 -2.14 25.23 12.55
C TYR A 277 -2.53 25.64 11.14
N ILE A 278 -3.82 25.60 10.80
CA ILE A 278 -4.33 26.00 9.47
C ILE A 278 -4.31 27.51 9.34
N THR A 279 -3.56 28.00 8.36
CA THR A 279 -3.32 29.44 8.14
C THR A 279 -3.91 29.94 6.84
N GLU A 280 -4.27 29.06 5.92
CA GLU A 280 -4.75 29.40 4.59
C GLU A 280 -6.28 29.42 4.50
N GLU A 281 -6.81 30.46 3.84
CA GLU A 281 -8.24 30.55 3.54
C GLU A 281 -8.60 29.66 2.32
N PRO A 282 -9.83 29.12 2.26
CA PRO A 282 -10.94 29.34 3.18
C PRO A 282 -10.92 28.41 4.42
N LEU A 283 -10.03 27.41 4.44
CA LEU A 283 -10.01 26.40 5.50
C LEU A 283 -9.81 27.02 6.89
N LYS A 284 -8.95 28.03 7.03
CA LYS A 284 -8.72 28.74 8.29
C LYS A 284 -10.00 29.24 8.95
N THR A 285 -10.91 29.78 8.18
CA THR A 285 -12.21 30.25 8.68
C THR A 285 -13.15 29.08 8.96
N LEU A 286 -13.20 28.10 8.07
CA LEU A 286 -14.14 26.97 8.16
C LEU A 286 -13.87 26.08 9.36
N VAL A 287 -12.60 25.83 9.70
CA VAL A 287 -12.21 24.92 10.79
C VAL A 287 -12.47 25.51 12.19
N GLN A 288 -12.95 26.76 12.31
CA GLN A 288 -13.40 27.32 13.59
C GLN A 288 -14.65 26.58 14.11
N ASP A 289 -15.43 25.97 13.22
CA ASP A 289 -16.54 25.05 13.50
C ASP A 289 -16.56 23.96 12.44
N VAL A 290 -15.75 22.91 12.65
CA VAL A 290 -15.60 21.81 11.69
C VAL A 290 -16.94 21.10 11.45
N ALA A 291 -17.70 20.86 12.50
CA ALA A 291 -18.99 20.16 12.39
C ALA A 291 -20.03 20.99 11.63
N GLY A 292 -20.13 22.29 11.94
CA GLY A 292 -21.05 23.21 11.27
C GLY A 292 -20.70 23.51 9.82
N ASN A 293 -19.40 23.37 9.45
CA ASN A 293 -18.89 23.66 8.13
C ASN A 293 -18.45 22.39 7.34
N ALA A 294 -18.88 21.19 7.77
CA ALA A 294 -18.41 19.92 7.22
C ALA A 294 -18.54 19.83 5.69
N ASP A 295 -19.66 20.24 5.13
CA ASP A 295 -19.90 20.24 3.67
C ASP A 295 -18.96 21.20 2.93
N ALA A 296 -18.70 22.38 3.50
CA ALA A 296 -17.81 23.37 2.90
C ALA A 296 -16.34 22.92 2.96
N ILE A 297 -15.91 22.28 4.05
CA ILE A 297 -14.58 21.69 4.18
C ILE A 297 -14.42 20.55 3.18
N ALA A 298 -15.41 19.66 3.07
CA ALA A 298 -15.39 18.57 2.10
C ALA A 298 -15.31 19.09 0.66
N ALA A 299 -16.02 20.19 0.35
CA ALA A 299 -15.91 20.84 -0.97
C ALA A 299 -14.50 21.43 -1.22
N CYS A 300 -13.82 21.96 -0.20
CA CYS A 300 -12.43 22.38 -0.34
C CYS A 300 -11.50 21.20 -0.62
N CYS A 301 -11.71 20.06 0.04
CA CYS A 301 -10.93 18.84 -0.18
C CYS A 301 -11.04 18.32 -1.61
N MET A 302 -12.18 18.51 -2.28
CA MET A 302 -12.36 18.14 -3.70
C MET A 302 -11.39 18.86 -4.66
N GLY A 303 -10.85 20.01 -4.26
CA GLY A 303 -9.86 20.77 -5.02
C GLY A 303 -8.41 20.32 -4.80
N SER A 304 -8.17 19.41 -3.87
CA SER A 304 -6.84 18.88 -3.53
C SER A 304 -6.68 17.45 -4.02
N PRO A 305 -5.70 17.13 -4.88
CA PRO A 305 -5.41 15.76 -5.29
C PRO A 305 -5.14 14.81 -4.09
N ASP A 306 -4.53 15.36 -3.03
CA ASP A 306 -4.16 14.59 -1.84
C ASP A 306 -5.37 14.30 -0.94
N LEU A 307 -6.34 15.22 -0.87
CA LEU A 307 -7.51 15.11 0.02
C LEU A 307 -8.78 14.61 -0.67
N PHE A 308 -8.89 14.82 -1.99
CA PHE A 308 -10.03 14.36 -2.79
C PHE A 308 -10.42 12.90 -2.52
N PRO A 309 -9.47 11.92 -2.44
CA PRO A 309 -9.84 10.53 -2.25
C PRO A 309 -10.50 10.26 -0.89
N PHE A 310 -10.30 11.11 0.11
CA PHE A 310 -10.83 10.89 1.46
C PHE A 310 -12.26 11.40 1.67
N VAL A 311 -12.77 12.21 0.75
CA VAL A 311 -14.10 12.84 0.89
C VAL A 311 -15.13 12.35 -0.12
N THR A 312 -14.73 11.59 -1.13
CA THR A 312 -15.63 11.02 -2.14
C THR A 312 -15.14 9.65 -2.61
N THR A 313 -15.89 9.01 -3.50
CA THR A 313 -15.47 7.77 -4.18
C THR A 313 -14.70 8.16 -5.44
N PRO A 314 -13.38 7.93 -5.51
CA PRO A 314 -12.64 8.09 -6.75
C PRO A 314 -13.03 7.02 -7.77
N LEU A 315 -13.10 7.39 -9.03
CA LEU A 315 -13.36 6.50 -10.15
C LEU A 315 -12.20 6.61 -11.14
N SER A 316 -11.55 5.48 -11.44
CA SER A 316 -10.53 5.37 -12.45
C SER A 316 -11.02 4.50 -13.61
N LEU A 317 -10.78 4.94 -14.83
CA LEU A 317 -11.01 4.15 -16.04
C LEU A 317 -9.66 3.53 -16.45
N ILE A 318 -9.53 2.21 -16.29
CA ILE A 318 -8.25 1.52 -16.45
C ILE A 318 -8.13 0.73 -17.75
N HIS A 319 -9.23 0.19 -18.29
CA HIS A 319 -9.20 -0.59 -19.52
C HIS A 319 -10.42 -0.31 -20.39
N ILE A 320 -10.20 -0.11 -21.70
CA ILE A 320 -11.22 -0.22 -22.73
C ILE A 320 -10.70 -1.26 -23.72
N SER A 321 -11.39 -2.39 -23.85
CA SER A 321 -11.07 -3.40 -24.84
C SER A 321 -12.27 -3.67 -25.74
N GLU A 322 -12.05 -3.76 -27.04
CA GLU A 322 -12.99 -4.31 -27.99
C GLU A 322 -12.50 -5.71 -28.36
N PRO A 323 -13.16 -6.80 -27.94
CA PRO A 323 -12.87 -8.12 -28.44
C PRO A 323 -13.34 -8.19 -29.88
N THR A 324 -12.53 -7.72 -30.80
CA THR A 324 -12.79 -7.87 -32.22
C THR A 324 -12.47 -9.30 -32.65
N SER A 325 -13.52 -10.07 -32.89
CA SER A 325 -13.42 -11.08 -33.95
C SER A 325 -13.38 -10.29 -35.24
N HIS A 326 -12.18 -10.03 -35.78
CA HIS A 326 -12.04 -9.48 -37.13
C HIS A 326 -12.55 -10.50 -38.11
N ALA A 327 -13.84 -10.45 -38.46
CA ALA A 327 -14.28 -10.93 -39.76
C ALA A 327 -13.74 -9.91 -40.78
N GLN A 328 -12.51 -10.09 -41.25
CA GLN A 328 -12.06 -9.43 -42.46
C GLN A 328 -12.91 -9.95 -43.59
N ILE A 329 -13.90 -9.15 -43.99
CA ILE A 329 -14.55 -9.34 -45.29
C ILE A 329 -13.58 -8.72 -46.31
N SER A 330 -12.72 -9.56 -46.90
CA SER A 330 -12.00 -9.19 -48.10
C SER A 330 -13.01 -9.08 -49.25
N TYR A 331 -13.01 -7.93 -49.95
CA TYR A 331 -13.71 -7.72 -51.21
C TYR A 331 -12.93 -8.42 -52.35
#